data_f64bdbb2428ae848b785e190dc4d32d0
#
_entry.id   f64bdbb2428ae848b785e190dc4d32d0
#
_cell.length_a   1.000
_cell.length_b   1.000
_cell.length_c   1.000
_cell.angle_alpha   90.00
_cell.angle_beta   90.00
_cell.angle_gamma   90.00
#
_symmetry.space_group_name_H-M   'P 1'
#
loop_
_entity.id
_entity.type
_entity.pdbx_description
1 polymer ?
#
loop_
_entity_poly.entity_id
_entity_poly.type
_entity_poly.pdbx_seq_one_letter_code
_entity_poly.pdbx_strand_id
1 'polypeptide(L)'
;MSAPAPALLRQLTQAPAAEAWPAAVAYALALCSAPLTHARAVGEVVRRERELGALDNLMAGCAWDLWHDLPDCVDTTAERLTRWWAQVHGGKAVLLLDGLSLRELPWLLQGATERGYTTHAVAATACELPGNTQPFAKALGFAGRSALQHNGAGAAHRLHGARTECNALPWTDCATLVDAHPHWVYWHEWPDRQMHDGAGAGQGLDPLTRHTTEQLTSDAFWAFVRRLAQGRRLVITSDHGYAATGYFADADDRASALLKPLFGQRRSNPGAGDAGALLPPVLLQGTSAHGTHRQALGRWKWKSPGGYPTLAHGGLTLLEVLSPFVELSAPAE
;
A
#
# COMPACT_ATOMS: atom_id res chain seq x y z
N MET A 1 15.97 17.74 9.21
CA MET A 1 15.77 16.38 8.65
C MET A 1 16.71 15.46 9.41
N SER A 2 16.18 14.47 10.09
CA SER A 2 17.01 13.42 10.70
C SER A 2 17.43 12.46 9.58
N ALA A 3 18.72 12.33 9.33
CA ALA A 3 19.21 11.33 8.38
C ALA A 3 18.94 9.92 8.94
N PRO A 4 18.70 8.91 8.08
CA PRO A 4 18.63 7.53 8.54
C PRO A 4 19.86 7.16 9.38
N ALA A 5 19.65 6.35 10.41
CA ALA A 5 20.76 5.96 11.30
C ALA A 5 21.90 5.30 10.49
N PRO A 6 23.18 5.60 10.79
CA PRO A 6 24.32 5.00 10.06
C PRO A 6 24.30 3.48 10.01
N ALA A 7 23.71 2.82 11.03
CA ALA A 7 23.53 1.37 11.06
C ALA A 7 22.60 0.89 9.94
N LEU A 8 21.46 1.55 9.75
CA LEU A 8 20.52 1.23 8.66
C LEU A 8 21.16 1.43 7.29
N LEU A 9 21.90 2.54 7.10
CA LEU A 9 22.59 2.79 5.84
C LEU A 9 23.60 1.67 5.51
N ARG A 10 24.36 1.19 6.49
CA ARG A 10 25.28 0.06 6.31
C ARG A 10 24.54 -1.23 5.97
N GLN A 11 23.42 -1.53 6.65
CA GLN A 11 22.61 -2.70 6.33
C GLN A 11 22.12 -2.68 4.88
N LEU A 12 21.63 -1.55 4.40
CA LEU A 12 21.12 -1.42 3.04
C LEU A 12 22.18 -1.47 1.95
N THR A 13 23.44 -1.12 2.25
CA THR A 13 24.50 -1.03 1.25
C THR A 13 25.52 -2.17 1.33
N GLN A 14 25.53 -2.96 2.41
CA GLN A 14 26.58 -3.95 2.66
C GLN A 14 26.07 -5.32 3.13
N ALA A 15 24.83 -5.40 3.66
CA ALA A 15 24.29 -6.67 4.12
C ALA A 15 23.57 -7.42 2.98
N PRO A 16 23.40 -8.75 3.09
CA PRO A 16 22.55 -9.52 2.20
C PRO A 16 21.10 -9.00 2.19
N ALA A 17 20.39 -9.16 1.08
CA ALA A 17 19.00 -8.70 0.93
C ALA A 17 18.08 -9.24 2.04
N ALA A 18 18.29 -10.48 2.49
CA ALA A 18 17.55 -11.11 3.59
C ALA A 18 17.69 -10.39 4.95
N GLU A 19 18.69 -9.53 5.12
CA GLU A 19 18.88 -8.68 6.31
C GLU A 19 18.52 -7.23 6.01
N ALA A 20 18.81 -6.75 4.81
CA ALA A 20 18.57 -5.37 4.39
C ALA A 20 17.06 -5.07 4.31
N TRP A 21 16.25 -5.92 3.69
CA TRP A 21 14.82 -5.71 3.56
C TRP A 21 14.07 -5.69 4.89
N PRO A 22 14.26 -6.65 5.82
CA PRO A 22 13.64 -6.56 7.15
C PRO A 22 13.98 -5.25 7.88
N ALA A 23 15.21 -4.74 7.74
CA ALA A 23 15.62 -3.47 8.34
C ALA A 23 14.92 -2.26 7.70
N ALA A 24 14.80 -2.23 6.36
CA ALA A 24 14.08 -1.19 5.63
C ALA A 24 12.58 -1.17 6.00
N VAL A 25 11.96 -2.34 6.03
CA VAL A 25 10.54 -2.52 6.40
C VAL A 25 10.30 -2.11 7.84
N ALA A 26 11.15 -2.56 8.78
CA ALA A 26 11.04 -2.19 10.20
C ALA A 26 11.18 -0.68 10.41
N TYR A 27 12.11 -0.04 9.71
CA TYR A 27 12.28 1.42 9.75
C TYR A 27 11.04 2.15 9.22
N ALA A 28 10.53 1.77 8.05
CA ALA A 28 9.34 2.37 7.46
C ALA A 28 8.11 2.19 8.37
N LEU A 29 7.91 0.98 8.90
CA LEU A 29 6.83 0.66 9.83
C LEU A 29 6.92 1.49 11.10
N ALA A 30 8.08 1.56 11.75
CA ALA A 30 8.28 2.32 12.98
C ALA A 30 8.01 3.81 12.76
N LEU A 31 8.54 4.38 11.67
CA LEU A 31 8.32 5.80 11.33
C LEU A 31 6.85 6.10 11.07
N CYS A 32 6.16 5.22 10.34
CA CYS A 32 4.76 5.39 9.97
C CYS A 32 3.77 5.03 11.09
N SER A 33 4.15 4.21 12.07
CA SER A 33 3.30 3.86 13.22
C SER A 33 3.25 4.94 14.29
N ALA A 34 4.18 5.89 14.28
CA ALA A 34 4.22 6.93 15.31
C ALA A 34 2.92 7.77 15.31
N PRO A 35 2.35 8.09 16.49
CA PRO A 35 1.08 8.80 16.60
C PRO A 35 1.05 10.13 15.85
N LEU A 36 -0.14 10.50 15.38
CA LEU A 36 -0.44 11.77 14.74
C LEU A 36 -1.53 12.52 15.53
N THR A 37 -1.57 13.84 15.35
CA THR A 37 -2.71 14.66 15.77
C THR A 37 -3.29 15.36 14.56
N HIS A 38 -4.61 15.62 14.54
CA HIS A 38 -5.28 16.30 13.43
C HIS A 38 -4.59 17.60 13.03
N ALA A 39 -4.25 18.43 14.02
CA ALA A 39 -3.61 19.73 13.76
C ALA A 39 -2.23 19.64 13.10
N ARG A 40 -1.53 18.52 13.25
CA ARG A 40 -0.16 18.32 12.72
C ARG A 40 -0.10 17.26 11.62
N ALA A 41 -1.21 16.63 11.27
CA ALA A 41 -1.24 15.47 10.37
C ALA A 41 -0.48 15.74 9.06
N VAL A 42 -0.83 16.79 8.33
CA VAL A 42 -0.19 17.13 7.04
C VAL A 42 1.30 17.37 7.22
N GLY A 43 1.71 18.21 8.18
CA GLY A 43 3.13 18.50 8.39
C GLY A 43 3.95 17.27 8.77
N GLU A 44 3.40 16.39 9.60
CA GLU A 44 4.07 15.15 10.01
C GLU A 44 4.12 14.11 8.90
N VAL A 45 3.04 13.94 8.11
CA VAL A 45 3.05 13.04 6.95
C VAL A 45 4.08 13.53 5.93
N VAL A 46 4.13 14.83 5.63
CA VAL A 46 5.16 15.40 4.73
C VAL A 46 6.58 15.22 5.29
N ARG A 47 6.77 15.35 6.60
CA ARG A 47 8.07 15.10 7.23
C ARG A 47 8.50 13.63 7.04
N ARG A 48 7.61 12.68 7.33
CA ARG A 48 7.87 11.23 7.15
C ARG A 48 8.11 10.88 5.68
N GLU A 49 7.35 11.50 4.77
CA GLU A 49 7.54 11.38 3.32
C GLU A 49 8.96 11.75 2.90
N ARG A 50 9.52 12.83 3.45
CA ARG A 50 10.89 13.27 3.17
C ARG A 50 11.94 12.35 3.78
N GLU A 51 11.68 11.81 4.97
CA GLU A 51 12.60 10.86 5.63
C GLU A 51 12.67 9.55 4.85
N LEU A 52 11.52 8.97 4.46
CA LEU A 52 11.49 7.78 3.61
C LEU A 52 12.02 8.08 2.20
N GLY A 53 11.80 9.28 1.71
CA GLY A 53 12.36 9.72 0.43
C GLY A 53 13.88 9.74 0.40
N ALA A 54 14.53 10.04 1.51
CA ALA A 54 16.00 9.92 1.62
C ALA A 54 16.46 8.46 1.50
N LEU A 55 15.65 7.52 2.06
CA LEU A 55 15.93 6.09 1.97
C LEU A 55 15.67 5.56 0.54
N ASP A 56 14.55 5.92 -0.07
CA ASP A 56 14.25 5.60 -1.47
C ASP A 56 15.35 6.06 -2.43
N ASN A 57 15.86 7.29 -2.23
CA ASN A 57 16.95 7.83 -3.05
C ASN A 57 18.26 7.06 -2.84
N LEU A 58 18.57 6.64 -1.62
CA LEU A 58 19.72 5.77 -1.37
C LEU A 58 19.56 4.44 -2.09
N MET A 59 18.42 3.79 -1.91
CA MET A 59 18.15 2.49 -2.53
C MET A 59 18.16 2.58 -4.06
N ALA A 60 17.60 3.63 -4.64
CA ALA A 60 17.64 3.81 -6.08
C ALA A 60 19.05 4.18 -6.61
N GLY A 61 19.88 4.85 -5.81
CA GLY A 61 21.18 5.33 -6.23
C GLY A 61 22.33 4.32 -6.09
N CYS A 62 22.35 3.53 -5.03
CA CYS A 62 23.51 2.66 -4.72
C CYS A 62 23.16 1.28 -4.13
N ALA A 63 21.88 0.95 -3.98
CA ALA A 63 21.40 -0.36 -3.52
C ALA A 63 20.15 -0.79 -4.31
N TRP A 64 20.12 -0.43 -5.59
CA TRP A 64 18.97 -0.68 -6.47
C TRP A 64 18.77 -2.16 -6.80
N ASP A 65 19.80 -2.96 -6.72
CA ASP A 65 19.79 -4.42 -6.88
C ASP A 65 18.92 -5.12 -5.82
N LEU A 66 18.82 -4.57 -4.60
CA LEU A 66 17.93 -5.09 -3.55
C LEU A 66 16.47 -5.25 -4.02
N TRP A 67 16.00 -4.41 -4.93
CA TRP A 67 14.62 -4.48 -5.40
C TRP A 67 14.30 -5.78 -6.15
N HIS A 68 15.30 -6.46 -6.71
CA HIS A 68 15.11 -7.77 -7.34
C HIS A 68 14.80 -8.85 -6.31
N ASP A 69 15.31 -8.70 -5.08
CA ASP A 69 15.15 -9.66 -3.99
C ASP A 69 13.93 -9.36 -3.09
N LEU A 70 13.23 -8.24 -3.31
CA LEU A 70 12.04 -7.88 -2.50
C LEU A 70 11.04 -9.02 -2.37
N PRO A 71 10.63 -9.72 -3.47
CA PRO A 71 9.63 -10.78 -3.39
C PRO A 71 10.06 -11.99 -2.54
N ASP A 72 11.37 -12.22 -2.44
CA ASP A 72 11.92 -13.35 -1.67
C ASP A 72 12.21 -12.98 -0.20
N CYS A 73 12.27 -11.67 0.13
CA CYS A 73 12.67 -11.18 1.44
C CYS A 73 11.51 -10.61 2.27
N VAL A 74 10.41 -10.23 1.63
CA VAL A 74 9.25 -9.62 2.28
C VAL A 74 7.97 -10.31 1.84
N ASP A 75 7.24 -10.87 2.80
CA ASP A 75 5.93 -11.47 2.51
C ASP A 75 5.01 -10.52 1.74
N THR A 76 4.38 -10.99 0.67
CA THR A 76 3.34 -10.22 0.02
C THR A 76 2.07 -10.17 0.88
N THR A 77 1.25 -9.15 0.68
CA THR A 77 -0.03 -9.03 1.40
C THR A 77 -0.93 -10.23 1.12
N ALA A 78 -0.98 -10.71 -0.13
CA ALA A 78 -1.82 -11.87 -0.49
C ALA A 78 -1.33 -13.17 0.16
N GLU A 79 -0.02 -13.40 0.25
CA GLU A 79 0.56 -14.56 0.94
C GLU A 79 0.28 -14.51 2.44
N ARG A 80 0.50 -13.35 3.06
CA ARG A 80 0.25 -13.17 4.49
C ARG A 80 -1.23 -13.35 4.83
N LEU A 81 -2.14 -12.79 4.02
CA LEU A 81 -3.59 -13.00 4.18
C LEU A 81 -3.97 -14.47 4.05
N THR A 82 -3.42 -15.18 3.06
CA THR A 82 -3.69 -16.61 2.84
C THR A 82 -3.25 -17.44 4.02
N ARG A 83 -2.04 -17.21 4.55
CA ARG A 83 -1.54 -17.89 5.76
C ARG A 83 -2.38 -17.56 6.99
N TRP A 84 -2.69 -16.28 7.21
CA TRP A 84 -3.51 -15.84 8.32
C TRP A 84 -4.91 -16.46 8.26
N TRP A 85 -5.52 -16.50 7.06
CA TRP A 85 -6.84 -17.09 6.86
C TRP A 85 -6.87 -18.59 7.18
N ALA A 86 -5.82 -19.32 6.89
CA ALA A 86 -5.69 -20.75 7.22
C ALA A 86 -5.44 -21.00 8.70
N GLN A 87 -4.74 -20.11 9.40
CA GLN A 87 -4.30 -20.32 10.79
C GLN A 87 -5.30 -19.83 11.83
N VAL A 88 -6.05 -18.78 11.55
CA VAL A 88 -7.02 -18.21 12.48
C VAL A 88 -8.29 -19.06 12.49
N HIS A 89 -8.68 -19.53 13.67
CA HIS A 89 -9.93 -20.28 13.88
C HIS A 89 -11.08 -19.33 14.23
N GLY A 90 -12.32 -19.78 13.98
CA GLY A 90 -13.52 -18.99 14.24
C GLY A 90 -13.87 -18.02 13.10
N GLY A 91 -14.65 -17.01 13.42
CA GLY A 91 -15.06 -15.98 12.45
C GLY A 91 -13.88 -15.11 12.01
N LYS A 92 -13.83 -14.78 10.71
CA LYS A 92 -12.76 -13.99 10.09
C LYS A 92 -13.31 -12.94 9.17
N ALA A 93 -12.70 -11.75 9.18
CA ALA A 93 -12.99 -10.71 8.21
C ALA A 93 -11.69 -10.08 7.68
N VAL A 94 -11.70 -9.69 6.43
CA VAL A 94 -10.66 -8.87 5.81
C VAL A 94 -11.32 -7.61 5.26
N LEU A 95 -10.83 -6.45 5.67
CA LEU A 95 -11.14 -5.17 5.08
C LEU A 95 -9.96 -4.73 4.22
N LEU A 96 -10.12 -4.78 2.92
CA LEU A 96 -9.20 -4.23 1.94
C LEU A 96 -9.60 -2.79 1.65
N LEU A 97 -8.72 -1.86 1.94
CA LEU A 97 -8.84 -0.45 1.58
C LEU A 97 -7.88 -0.20 0.42
N ASP A 98 -8.43 -0.08 -0.79
CA ASP A 98 -7.68 0.03 -2.04
C ASP A 98 -6.70 1.21 -2.01
N GLY A 99 -5.41 0.94 -2.21
CA GLY A 99 -4.38 1.97 -2.20
C GLY A 99 -4.05 2.57 -0.82
N LEU A 100 -4.45 1.94 0.29
CA LEU A 100 -4.12 2.42 1.63
C LEU A 100 -2.62 2.27 1.91
N SER A 101 -1.95 3.38 2.20
CA SER A 101 -0.52 3.43 2.46
C SER A 101 -0.17 3.28 3.95
N LEU A 102 1.10 3.04 4.25
CA LEU A 102 1.61 3.15 5.62
C LEU A 102 1.44 4.55 6.22
N ARG A 103 1.20 5.59 5.40
CA ARG A 103 0.95 6.95 5.86
C ARG A 103 -0.29 7.05 6.75
N GLU A 104 -1.28 6.22 6.49
CA GLU A 104 -2.58 6.19 7.18
C GLU A 104 -2.59 5.27 8.41
N LEU A 105 -1.56 4.43 8.59
CA LEU A 105 -1.43 3.48 9.71
C LEU A 105 -1.65 4.10 11.10
N PRO A 106 -1.14 5.30 11.43
CA PRO A 106 -1.34 5.89 12.74
C PRO A 106 -2.81 6.04 13.12
N TRP A 107 -3.67 6.39 12.16
CA TRP A 107 -5.10 6.58 12.39
C TRP A 107 -5.82 5.26 12.68
N LEU A 108 -5.40 4.17 12.03
CA LEU A 108 -5.92 2.84 12.33
C LEU A 108 -5.53 2.39 13.74
N LEU A 109 -4.27 2.58 14.14
CA LEU A 109 -3.79 2.19 15.45
C LEU A 109 -4.42 3.02 16.57
N GLN A 110 -4.49 4.33 16.39
CA GLN A 110 -5.08 5.24 17.33
C GLN A 110 -6.58 4.98 17.48
N GLY A 111 -7.30 4.89 16.36
CA GLY A 111 -8.74 4.64 16.37
C GLY A 111 -9.12 3.28 16.95
N ALA A 112 -8.30 2.24 16.76
CA ALA A 112 -8.46 0.93 17.41
C ALA A 112 -8.27 1.05 18.94
N THR A 113 -7.22 1.73 19.37
CA THR A 113 -6.91 1.94 20.80
C THR A 113 -8.02 2.75 21.49
N GLU A 114 -8.45 3.87 20.91
CA GLU A 114 -9.49 4.74 21.48
C GLU A 114 -10.84 4.04 21.62
N ARG A 115 -11.11 3.04 20.80
CA ARG A 115 -12.37 2.27 20.80
C ARG A 115 -12.26 0.91 21.47
N GLY A 116 -11.14 0.64 22.17
CA GLY A 116 -10.94 -0.56 22.97
C GLY A 116 -10.75 -1.86 22.18
N TYR A 117 -10.37 -1.78 20.90
CA TYR A 117 -10.01 -2.98 20.14
C TYR A 117 -8.73 -3.61 20.69
N THR A 118 -8.67 -4.94 20.65
CA THR A 118 -7.41 -5.66 20.87
C THR A 118 -6.66 -5.73 19.55
N THR A 119 -5.45 -5.15 19.51
CA THR A 119 -4.54 -5.28 18.38
C THR A 119 -3.65 -6.52 18.58
N HIS A 120 -3.73 -7.48 17.67
CA HIS A 120 -2.98 -8.74 17.73
C HIS A 120 -1.69 -8.70 16.92
N ALA A 121 -1.71 -8.00 15.78
CA ALA A 121 -0.54 -7.81 14.95
C ALA A 121 -0.56 -6.46 14.23
N VAL A 122 0.60 -5.87 14.09
CA VAL A 122 0.87 -4.71 13.25
C VAL A 122 2.12 -5.03 12.43
N ALA A 123 2.00 -4.96 11.11
CA ALA A 123 3.13 -5.21 10.21
C ALA A 123 3.00 -4.36 8.93
N ALA A 124 4.07 -4.33 8.17
CA ALA A 124 4.05 -3.93 6.77
C ALA A 124 4.28 -5.18 5.91
N THR A 125 3.58 -5.27 4.80
CA THR A 125 3.69 -6.34 3.80
C THR A 125 3.98 -5.74 2.43
N ALA A 126 4.65 -6.48 1.55
CA ALA A 126 4.87 -6.03 0.18
C ALA A 126 3.57 -6.17 -0.64
N CYS A 127 3.35 -5.27 -1.59
CA CYS A 127 2.32 -5.48 -2.61
C CYS A 127 2.77 -6.55 -3.62
N GLU A 128 1.81 -7.11 -4.36
CA GLU A 128 2.12 -7.89 -5.56
C GLU A 128 2.73 -6.98 -6.62
N LEU A 129 3.85 -7.38 -7.20
CA LEU A 129 4.50 -6.55 -8.23
C LEU A 129 3.92 -6.81 -9.63
N PRO A 130 3.68 -5.76 -10.41
CA PRO A 130 3.73 -4.33 -10.05
C PRO A 130 2.60 -3.96 -9.11
N GLY A 131 2.82 -2.99 -8.20
CA GLY A 131 1.90 -2.55 -7.16
C GLY A 131 0.61 -1.93 -7.73
N ASN A 132 -0.29 -2.80 -8.17
CA ASN A 132 -1.59 -2.48 -8.75
C ASN A 132 -2.67 -3.46 -8.27
N THR A 133 -3.92 -3.05 -8.34
CA THR A 133 -5.09 -3.82 -7.92
C THR A 133 -5.19 -5.21 -8.58
N GLN A 134 -4.92 -5.32 -9.88
CA GLN A 134 -5.13 -6.57 -10.62
C GLN A 134 -4.16 -7.70 -10.26
N PRO A 135 -2.84 -7.50 -10.11
CA PRO A 135 -1.93 -8.51 -9.59
C PRO A 135 -2.35 -9.06 -8.23
N PHE A 136 -2.71 -8.18 -7.30
CA PHE A 136 -3.16 -8.58 -5.96
C PHE A 136 -4.47 -9.39 -6.01
N ALA A 137 -5.47 -8.93 -6.77
CA ALA A 137 -6.71 -9.68 -6.94
C ALA A 137 -6.44 -11.11 -7.45
N LYS A 138 -5.60 -11.25 -8.49
CA LYS A 138 -5.20 -12.55 -9.03
C LYS A 138 -4.44 -13.42 -8.03
N ALA A 139 -3.55 -12.83 -7.24
CA ALA A 139 -2.79 -13.55 -6.22
C ALA A 139 -3.70 -14.18 -5.16
N LEU A 140 -4.83 -13.54 -4.84
CA LEU A 140 -5.88 -14.10 -3.98
C LEU A 140 -6.86 -15.04 -4.72
N GLY A 141 -6.73 -15.19 -6.05
CA GLY A 141 -7.61 -16.04 -6.85
C GLY A 141 -8.90 -15.37 -7.31
N PHE A 142 -9.00 -14.05 -7.18
CA PHE A 142 -10.11 -13.28 -7.74
C PHE A 142 -9.84 -12.95 -9.23
N ALA A 143 -10.88 -12.95 -10.05
CA ALA A 143 -10.78 -12.50 -11.44
C ALA A 143 -10.42 -11.02 -11.55
N GLY A 144 -10.84 -10.23 -10.57
CA GLY A 144 -10.55 -8.81 -10.40
C GLY A 144 -11.32 -8.29 -9.19
N ARG A 145 -11.08 -7.02 -8.80
CA ARG A 145 -11.75 -6.38 -7.65
C ARG A 145 -13.29 -6.43 -7.78
N SER A 146 -13.83 -6.07 -8.94
CA SER A 146 -15.28 -6.05 -9.18
C SER A 146 -15.95 -7.43 -9.09
N ALA A 147 -15.20 -8.52 -9.20
CA ALA A 147 -15.75 -9.86 -9.03
C ALA A 147 -16.25 -10.13 -7.59
N LEU A 148 -15.85 -9.33 -6.61
CA LEU A 148 -16.29 -9.47 -5.22
C LEU A 148 -17.70 -8.91 -4.98
N GLN A 149 -18.22 -8.06 -5.86
CA GLN A 149 -19.54 -7.42 -5.70
C GLN A 149 -20.65 -8.45 -5.51
N HIS A 150 -21.52 -8.19 -4.54
CA HIS A 150 -22.71 -9.01 -4.27
C HIS A 150 -22.40 -10.51 -4.09
N ASN A 151 -21.30 -10.84 -3.44
CA ASN A 151 -20.82 -12.22 -3.27
C ASN A 151 -20.51 -12.93 -4.60
N GLY A 152 -20.11 -12.19 -5.62
CA GLY A 152 -19.86 -12.71 -6.97
C GLY A 152 -18.56 -13.47 -7.17
N ALA A 153 -17.63 -13.42 -6.19
CA ALA A 153 -16.32 -14.05 -6.31
C ALA A 153 -16.33 -15.58 -6.44
N GLY A 154 -17.47 -16.21 -6.17
CA GLY A 154 -17.56 -17.68 -6.19
C GLY A 154 -16.74 -18.34 -5.07
N ALA A 155 -16.33 -19.61 -5.27
CA ALA A 155 -15.59 -20.39 -4.27
C ALA A 155 -14.10 -20.58 -4.59
N ALA A 156 -13.62 -20.10 -5.73
CA ALA A 156 -12.29 -20.45 -6.24
C ALA A 156 -11.13 -19.64 -5.63
N HIS A 157 -11.42 -18.61 -4.81
CA HIS A 157 -10.40 -17.75 -4.22
C HIS A 157 -9.76 -18.38 -2.96
N ARG A 158 -8.56 -17.88 -2.59
CA ARG A 158 -7.75 -18.43 -1.46
C ARG A 158 -8.35 -18.19 -0.07
N LEU A 159 -9.27 -17.23 0.08
CA LEU A 159 -9.95 -16.92 1.33
C LEU A 159 -11.27 -17.69 1.42
N HIS A 160 -11.17 -19.02 1.42
CA HIS A 160 -12.29 -19.94 1.27
C HIS A 160 -13.45 -19.69 2.23
N GLY A 161 -14.67 -19.81 1.73
CA GLY A 161 -15.89 -19.67 2.50
C GLY A 161 -16.24 -18.23 2.89
N ALA A 162 -15.49 -17.24 2.42
CA ALA A 162 -15.83 -15.86 2.68
C ALA A 162 -17.01 -15.39 1.83
N ARG A 163 -17.91 -14.62 2.43
CA ARG A 163 -18.79 -13.69 1.73
C ARG A 163 -17.96 -12.52 1.23
N THR A 164 -18.23 -12.07 0.01
CA THR A 164 -17.42 -11.02 -0.62
C THR A 164 -18.27 -9.82 -1.02
N GLU A 165 -17.70 -8.62 -0.86
CA GLU A 165 -18.28 -7.38 -1.36
C GLU A 165 -17.19 -6.44 -1.85
N CYS A 166 -17.51 -5.63 -2.87
CA CYS A 166 -16.65 -4.56 -3.33
C CYS A 166 -17.50 -3.36 -3.77
N ASN A 167 -17.23 -2.21 -3.22
CA ASN A 167 -17.91 -0.97 -3.61
C ASN A 167 -17.15 0.28 -3.14
N ALA A 168 -17.72 1.46 -3.42
CA ALA A 168 -17.26 2.79 -2.99
C ALA A 168 -18.36 3.56 -2.24
N LEU A 169 -19.26 2.84 -1.56
CA LEU A 169 -20.38 3.43 -0.83
C LEU A 169 -19.89 4.18 0.43
N PRO A 170 -20.67 5.12 0.98
CA PRO A 170 -20.44 5.66 2.30
C PRO A 170 -20.34 4.55 3.38
N TRP A 171 -19.53 4.77 4.42
CA TRP A 171 -19.29 3.77 5.47
C TRP A 171 -20.57 3.28 6.15
N THR A 172 -21.56 4.16 6.31
CA THR A 172 -22.89 3.82 6.86
C THR A 172 -23.59 2.77 6.02
N ASP A 173 -23.54 2.92 4.69
CA ASP A 173 -24.18 2.01 3.76
C ASP A 173 -23.42 0.69 3.66
N CYS A 174 -22.06 0.75 3.67
CA CYS A 174 -21.21 -0.43 3.78
C CYS A 174 -21.56 -1.29 5.00
N ALA A 175 -21.80 -0.67 6.15
CA ALA A 175 -22.16 -1.37 7.38
C ALA A 175 -23.47 -2.17 7.26
N THR A 176 -24.44 -1.70 6.45
CA THR A 176 -25.72 -2.38 6.25
C THR A 176 -25.60 -3.66 5.41
N LEU A 177 -24.56 -3.75 4.58
CA LEU A 177 -24.32 -4.93 3.72
C LEU A 177 -23.70 -6.11 4.49
N VAL A 178 -23.08 -5.84 5.65
CA VAL A 178 -22.40 -6.88 6.43
C VAL A 178 -23.40 -7.60 7.33
N ASP A 179 -23.67 -8.86 7.04
CA ASP A 179 -24.55 -9.73 7.84
C ASP A 179 -23.76 -10.58 8.87
N ALA A 180 -24.44 -11.54 9.49
CA ALA A 180 -23.89 -12.44 10.51
C ALA A 180 -23.00 -13.57 9.95
N HIS A 181 -22.75 -13.63 8.63
CA HIS A 181 -21.91 -14.67 8.05
C HIS A 181 -20.53 -14.68 8.71
N PRO A 182 -19.98 -15.85 9.10
CA PRO A 182 -18.75 -15.92 9.90
C PRO A 182 -17.49 -15.44 9.17
N HIS A 183 -17.49 -15.43 7.85
CA HIS A 183 -16.30 -15.10 7.05
C HIS A 183 -16.62 -14.03 6.01
N TRP A 184 -15.84 -12.92 6.03
CA TRP A 184 -16.04 -11.79 5.15
C TRP A 184 -14.75 -11.33 4.49
N VAL A 185 -14.83 -10.96 3.22
CA VAL A 185 -13.84 -10.16 2.50
C VAL A 185 -14.55 -8.96 1.91
N TYR A 186 -14.25 -7.80 2.43
CA TYR A 186 -14.79 -6.53 1.98
C TYR A 186 -13.69 -5.70 1.34
N TRP A 187 -13.82 -5.33 0.06
CA TRP A 187 -12.89 -4.48 -0.64
C TRP A 187 -13.52 -3.12 -0.93
N HIS A 188 -13.06 -2.11 -0.27
CA HIS A 188 -13.53 -0.74 -0.49
C HIS A 188 -12.60 0.00 -1.46
N GLU A 189 -13.14 0.68 -2.48
CA GLU A 189 -12.36 1.38 -3.51
C GLU A 189 -11.64 2.65 -3.01
N TRP A 190 -11.88 3.06 -1.79
CA TRP A 190 -11.20 4.14 -1.10
C TRP A 190 -9.94 3.60 -0.40
N PRO A 191 -8.82 4.35 -0.36
CA PRO A 191 -8.62 5.72 -0.84
C PRO A 191 -8.14 5.86 -2.30
N ASP A 192 -7.92 4.76 -3.04
CA ASP A 192 -7.36 4.79 -4.41
C ASP A 192 -8.19 5.67 -5.36
N ARG A 193 -9.51 5.54 -5.32
CA ARG A 193 -10.40 6.40 -6.11
C ARG A 193 -10.20 7.87 -5.79
N GLN A 194 -10.11 8.23 -4.50
CA GLN A 194 -9.85 9.61 -4.08
C GLN A 194 -8.46 10.09 -4.50
N MET A 195 -7.48 9.19 -4.48
CA MET A 195 -6.13 9.48 -4.94
C MET A 195 -6.11 9.82 -6.44
N HIS A 196 -6.82 9.06 -7.27
CA HIS A 196 -6.91 9.32 -8.71
C HIS A 196 -7.65 10.63 -9.02
N ASP A 197 -8.74 10.91 -8.32
CA ASP A 197 -9.48 12.17 -8.43
C ASP A 197 -8.64 13.37 -7.95
N GLY A 198 -7.78 13.16 -6.97
CA GLY A 198 -6.90 14.16 -6.35
C GLY A 198 -5.50 14.27 -6.96
N ALA A 199 -5.20 13.61 -8.08
CA ALA A 199 -3.86 13.60 -8.69
C ALA A 199 -3.55 14.85 -9.56
N GLY A 200 -4.53 15.69 -9.80
CA GLY A 200 -4.40 16.89 -10.63
C GLY A 200 -3.55 18.01 -10.01
N ALA A 201 -3.28 19.05 -10.81
CA ALA A 201 -2.56 20.23 -10.35
C ALA A 201 -3.30 20.92 -9.19
N GLY A 202 -2.56 21.31 -8.15
CA GLY A 202 -3.13 21.93 -6.94
C GLY A 202 -3.72 20.95 -5.92
N GLN A 203 -3.75 19.67 -6.24
CA GLN A 203 -4.11 18.57 -5.38
C GLN A 203 -2.85 17.87 -4.84
N GLY A 204 -2.93 16.64 -4.39
CA GLY A 204 -1.79 15.85 -3.97
C GLY A 204 -1.85 15.39 -2.52
N LEU A 205 -0.68 15.22 -1.88
CA LEU A 205 -0.58 14.59 -0.58
C LEU A 205 -1.31 15.35 0.54
N ASP A 206 -1.26 16.67 0.54
CA ASP A 206 -1.85 17.48 1.62
C ASP A 206 -3.39 17.36 1.68
N PRO A 207 -4.14 17.58 0.58
CA PRO A 207 -5.59 17.34 0.57
C PRO A 207 -5.94 15.88 0.84
N LEU A 208 -5.18 14.91 0.28
CA LEU A 208 -5.41 13.49 0.54
C LEU A 208 -5.22 13.16 2.01
N THR A 209 -4.16 13.68 2.66
CA THR A 209 -3.91 13.49 4.09
C THR A 209 -5.06 14.02 4.95
N ARG A 210 -5.59 15.20 4.65
CA ARG A 210 -6.75 15.73 5.38
C ARG A 210 -7.96 14.82 5.22
N HIS A 211 -8.25 14.43 3.98
CA HIS A 211 -9.36 13.55 3.68
C HIS A 211 -9.22 12.19 4.37
N THR A 212 -8.06 11.53 4.29
CA THR A 212 -7.83 10.24 4.94
C THR A 212 -7.91 10.33 6.47
N THR A 213 -7.41 11.43 7.03
CA THR A 213 -7.54 11.73 8.45
C THR A 213 -9.01 11.79 8.87
N GLU A 214 -9.83 12.59 8.17
CA GLU A 214 -11.26 12.72 8.44
C GLU A 214 -12.00 11.39 8.34
N GLN A 215 -11.72 10.61 7.30
CA GLN A 215 -12.37 9.32 7.08
C GLN A 215 -12.01 8.31 8.17
N LEU A 216 -10.72 8.10 8.45
CA LEU A 216 -10.25 7.06 9.39
C LEU A 216 -10.48 7.41 10.87
N THR A 217 -10.76 8.67 11.19
CA THR A 217 -11.15 9.08 12.56
C THR A 217 -12.65 9.18 12.74
N SER A 218 -13.45 9.06 11.66
CA SER A 218 -14.91 9.20 11.73
C SER A 218 -15.58 8.03 12.46
N ASP A 219 -16.67 8.33 13.16
CA ASP A 219 -17.47 7.31 13.82
C ASP A 219 -18.16 6.37 12.81
N ALA A 220 -18.47 6.88 11.61
CA ALA A 220 -19.06 6.07 10.54
C ALA A 220 -18.11 4.96 10.06
N PHE A 221 -16.83 5.27 9.86
CA PHE A 221 -15.80 4.27 9.53
C PHE A 221 -15.68 3.21 10.63
N TRP A 222 -15.59 3.64 11.89
CA TRP A 222 -15.42 2.72 13.02
C TRP A 222 -16.68 1.93 13.35
N ALA A 223 -17.87 2.44 13.05
CA ALA A 223 -19.11 1.65 13.10
C ALA A 223 -19.10 0.51 12.05
N PHE A 224 -18.61 0.79 10.83
CA PHE A 224 -18.41 -0.24 9.80
C PHE A 224 -17.34 -1.26 10.23
N VAL A 225 -16.19 -0.82 10.74
CA VAL A 225 -15.14 -1.71 11.30
C VAL A 225 -15.71 -2.59 12.41
N ARG A 226 -16.50 -2.04 13.32
CA ARG A 226 -17.18 -2.80 14.38
C ARG A 226 -18.10 -3.86 13.81
N ARG A 227 -18.87 -3.53 12.78
CA ARG A 227 -19.78 -4.48 12.13
C ARG A 227 -19.02 -5.63 11.47
N LEU A 228 -17.89 -5.37 10.82
CA LEU A 228 -17.01 -6.40 10.28
C LEU A 228 -16.35 -7.25 11.36
N ALA A 229 -15.93 -6.64 12.46
CA ALA A 229 -15.23 -7.32 13.55
C ALA A 229 -16.15 -8.10 14.50
N GLN A 230 -17.47 -7.90 14.45
CA GLN A 230 -18.42 -8.53 15.35
C GLN A 230 -18.40 -10.06 15.23
N GLY A 231 -17.90 -10.74 16.26
CA GLY A 231 -17.72 -12.20 16.27
C GLY A 231 -16.62 -12.72 15.34
N ARG A 232 -15.71 -11.83 14.88
CA ARG A 232 -14.64 -12.15 13.92
C ARG A 232 -13.32 -11.51 14.31
N ARG A 233 -12.23 -12.22 14.00
CA ARG A 233 -10.91 -11.58 13.86
C ARG A 233 -10.91 -10.79 12.56
N LEU A 234 -10.48 -9.54 12.60
CA LEU A 234 -10.46 -8.64 11.45
C LEU A 234 -9.02 -8.28 11.09
N VAL A 235 -8.69 -8.38 9.81
CA VAL A 235 -7.49 -7.74 9.25
C VAL A 235 -7.92 -6.54 8.42
N ILE A 236 -7.28 -5.37 8.67
CA ILE A 236 -7.36 -4.19 7.81
C ILE A 236 -6.03 -4.08 7.07
N THR A 237 -6.07 -4.04 5.75
CA THR A 237 -4.88 -4.01 4.88
C THR A 237 -5.19 -3.36 3.53
N SER A 238 -4.23 -3.41 2.60
CA SER A 238 -4.35 -2.88 1.25
C SER A 238 -3.71 -3.80 0.22
N ASP A 239 -4.04 -3.61 -1.03
CA ASP A 239 -3.45 -4.23 -2.20
C ASP A 239 -2.11 -3.58 -2.61
N HIS A 240 -1.97 -2.27 -2.43
CA HIS A 240 -0.75 -1.47 -2.67
C HIS A 240 -0.80 -0.17 -1.89
N GLY A 241 0.33 0.55 -1.85
CA GLY A 241 0.39 1.93 -1.39
C GLY A 241 0.46 2.91 -2.57
N TYR A 242 0.95 4.13 -2.32
CA TYR A 242 1.06 5.16 -3.36
C TYR A 242 2.29 6.05 -3.21
N ALA A 243 2.69 6.67 -4.32
CA ALA A 243 3.72 7.69 -4.42
C ALA A 243 3.13 9.10 -4.32
N ALA A 244 3.72 9.94 -3.48
CA ALA A 244 3.45 11.38 -3.47
C ALA A 244 4.39 12.09 -4.48
N THR A 245 4.13 11.89 -5.76
CA THR A 245 4.98 12.35 -6.86
C THR A 245 5.13 13.87 -6.94
N GLY A 246 4.23 14.62 -6.30
CA GLY A 246 4.40 16.06 -6.08
C GLY A 246 5.70 16.42 -5.34
N TYR A 247 6.24 15.50 -4.53
CA TYR A 247 7.50 15.65 -3.80
C TYR A 247 8.70 14.99 -4.50
N PHE A 248 8.52 14.44 -5.71
CA PHE A 248 9.59 13.81 -6.46
C PHE A 248 10.41 14.84 -7.24
N ALA A 249 11.68 14.52 -7.46
CA ALA A 249 12.54 15.31 -8.31
C ALA A 249 12.19 15.13 -9.80
N ASP A 250 12.40 16.17 -10.60
CA ASP A 250 12.30 16.04 -12.04
C ASP A 250 13.47 15.17 -12.56
N ALA A 251 13.14 14.18 -13.38
CA ALA A 251 14.12 13.40 -14.09
C ALA A 251 14.85 14.29 -15.11
N ASP A 252 16.16 14.07 -15.27
CA ASP A 252 16.93 14.76 -16.30
C ASP A 252 16.45 14.38 -17.71
N ASP A 253 16.97 15.07 -18.73
CA ASP A 253 16.54 14.86 -20.11
C ASP A 253 16.78 13.41 -20.59
N ARG A 254 17.87 12.78 -20.16
CA ARG A 254 18.23 11.41 -20.56
C ARG A 254 17.29 10.38 -19.90
N ALA A 255 17.03 10.49 -18.62
CA ALA A 255 16.07 9.66 -17.91
C ALA A 255 14.63 9.91 -18.41
N SER A 256 14.27 11.16 -18.65
CA SER A 256 12.95 11.52 -19.20
C SER A 256 12.73 10.96 -20.61
N ALA A 257 13.75 10.96 -21.46
CA ALA A 257 13.69 10.36 -22.80
C ALA A 257 13.42 8.84 -22.77
N LEU A 258 13.88 8.16 -21.71
CA LEU A 258 13.62 6.73 -21.49
C LEU A 258 12.25 6.50 -20.85
N LEU A 259 11.93 7.21 -19.76
CA LEU A 259 10.74 6.94 -18.94
C LEU A 259 9.43 7.35 -19.61
N LYS A 260 9.40 8.49 -20.30
CA LYS A 260 8.20 9.05 -20.90
C LYS A 260 7.53 8.14 -21.94
N PRO A 261 8.23 7.58 -22.96
CA PRO A 261 7.61 6.69 -23.93
C PRO A 261 7.19 5.36 -23.33
N LEU A 262 7.87 4.88 -22.27
CA LEU A 262 7.56 3.62 -21.62
C LEU A 262 6.33 3.70 -20.70
N PHE A 263 6.20 4.77 -19.95
CA PHE A 263 5.24 4.86 -18.86
C PHE A 263 4.12 5.90 -19.08
N GLY A 264 4.32 6.90 -19.95
CA GLY A 264 3.40 8.03 -20.04
C GLY A 264 3.30 8.76 -18.71
N GLN A 265 2.18 8.65 -18.03
CA GLN A 265 1.94 9.19 -16.68
C GLN A 265 1.90 8.10 -15.59
N ARG A 266 2.09 6.83 -15.98
CA ARG A 266 2.09 5.68 -15.05
C ARG A 266 3.48 5.46 -14.47
N ARG A 267 3.57 4.58 -13.47
CA ARG A 267 4.85 4.18 -12.87
C ARG A 267 5.19 2.72 -13.11
N SER A 268 4.31 1.98 -13.78
CA SER A 268 4.55 0.60 -14.23
C SER A 268 3.99 0.38 -15.62
N ASN A 269 4.53 -0.62 -16.32
CA ASN A 269 4.06 -1.04 -17.63
C ASN A 269 4.26 -2.56 -17.80
N PRO A 270 3.25 -3.31 -18.29
CA PRO A 270 3.42 -4.73 -18.59
C PRO A 270 4.37 -4.93 -19.76
N GLY A 271 4.97 -6.13 -19.81
CA GLY A 271 5.85 -6.58 -20.87
C GLY A 271 7.32 -6.37 -20.60
N ALA A 272 8.14 -7.11 -21.37
CA ALA A 272 9.59 -7.00 -21.40
C ALA A 272 10.02 -5.89 -22.39
N GLY A 273 11.28 -5.48 -22.29
CA GLY A 273 11.90 -4.57 -23.26
C GLY A 273 13.21 -4.01 -22.72
N ASP A 274 13.85 -3.18 -23.52
CA ASP A 274 15.09 -2.53 -23.12
C ASP A 274 14.84 -1.63 -21.90
N ALA A 275 15.56 -1.90 -20.82
CA ALA A 275 15.56 -1.07 -19.62
C ALA A 275 16.49 0.16 -19.71
N GLY A 276 17.21 0.27 -20.85
CA GLY A 276 18.20 1.31 -21.04
C GLY A 276 19.51 1.04 -20.28
N ALA A 277 20.53 1.81 -20.61
CA ALA A 277 21.89 1.67 -20.07
C ALA A 277 22.23 2.79 -19.05
N LEU A 278 21.24 3.23 -18.25
CA LEU A 278 21.49 4.22 -17.20
C LEU A 278 22.05 3.54 -15.93
N LEU A 279 23.06 4.14 -15.34
CA LEU A 279 23.62 3.74 -14.05
C LEU A 279 23.75 4.99 -13.16
N PRO A 280 23.07 5.00 -11.98
CA PRO A 280 22.10 3.99 -11.51
C PRO A 280 20.88 3.90 -12.44
N PRO A 281 20.17 2.77 -12.47
CA PRO A 281 18.98 2.59 -13.29
C PRO A 281 17.84 3.50 -12.78
N VAL A 282 16.98 3.95 -13.69
CA VAL A 282 15.77 4.73 -13.35
C VAL A 282 14.50 3.90 -13.47
N LEU A 283 14.63 2.68 -13.91
CA LEU A 283 13.58 1.65 -13.93
C LEU A 283 14.20 0.27 -13.75
N LEU A 284 13.40 -0.66 -13.27
CA LEU A 284 13.75 -2.08 -13.24
C LEU A 284 12.71 -2.90 -13.99
N GLN A 285 13.17 -4.02 -14.55
CA GLN A 285 12.33 -5.05 -15.11
C GLN A 285 12.27 -6.21 -14.12
N GLY A 286 11.06 -6.68 -13.84
CA GLY A 286 10.80 -7.84 -13.00
C GLY A 286 9.93 -8.85 -13.72
N THR A 287 9.93 -10.08 -13.21
CA THR A 287 9.01 -11.14 -13.60
C THR A 287 8.35 -11.67 -12.34
N SER A 288 7.04 -11.70 -12.33
CA SER A 288 6.22 -12.23 -11.23
C SER A 288 5.29 -13.32 -11.78
N ALA A 289 4.51 -13.94 -10.91
CA ALA A 289 3.44 -14.85 -11.31
C ALA A 289 2.41 -14.18 -12.26
N HIS A 290 2.42 -12.84 -12.34
CA HIS A 290 1.52 -12.04 -13.18
C HIS A 290 2.13 -11.61 -14.52
N GLY A 291 3.33 -12.09 -14.82
CA GLY A 291 4.07 -11.81 -16.05
C GLY A 291 5.24 -10.85 -15.87
N THR A 292 5.90 -10.56 -16.98
CA THR A 292 7.00 -9.60 -17.00
C THR A 292 6.47 -8.18 -17.04
N HIS A 293 7.10 -7.29 -16.27
CA HIS A 293 6.70 -5.90 -16.15
C HIS A 293 7.94 -5.00 -15.95
N ARG A 294 7.77 -3.73 -16.21
CA ARG A 294 8.75 -2.67 -15.91
C ARG A 294 8.14 -1.70 -14.91
N GLN A 295 8.96 -1.21 -13.99
CA GLN A 295 8.57 -0.28 -12.95
C GLN A 295 9.56 0.87 -12.85
N ALA A 296 9.06 2.09 -12.72
CA ALA A 296 9.91 3.25 -12.45
C ALA A 296 10.54 3.11 -11.06
N LEU A 297 11.87 3.25 -11.01
CA LEU A 297 12.65 3.11 -9.77
C LEU A 297 12.88 4.47 -9.13
N GLY A 298 12.63 4.54 -7.83
CA GLY A 298 12.93 5.72 -7.02
C GLY A 298 11.98 6.90 -7.29
N ARG A 299 12.42 8.07 -6.85
CA ARG A 299 11.57 9.26 -6.68
C ARG A 299 11.74 10.25 -7.84
N TRP A 300 11.42 9.79 -9.06
CA TRP A 300 11.49 10.57 -10.28
C TRP A 300 10.10 10.83 -10.86
N LYS A 301 9.89 12.04 -11.37
CA LYS A 301 8.80 12.41 -12.27
C LYS A 301 9.37 13.00 -13.56
N TRP A 302 8.62 13.00 -14.63
CA TRP A 302 9.04 13.48 -15.95
C TRP A 302 7.93 14.28 -16.61
N LYS A 303 8.32 15.18 -17.52
CA LYS A 303 7.37 16.03 -18.23
C LYS A 303 6.38 15.18 -19.04
N SER A 304 5.09 15.34 -18.76
CA SER A 304 3.99 14.67 -19.43
C SER A 304 2.96 15.67 -19.93
N PRO A 305 2.19 15.37 -21.01
CA PRO A 305 1.08 16.21 -21.42
C PRO A 305 0.07 16.39 -20.28
N GLY A 306 -0.32 17.63 -20.00
CA GLY A 306 -1.20 17.94 -18.87
C GLY A 306 -0.55 17.97 -17.48
N GLY A 307 0.77 17.76 -17.40
CA GLY A 307 1.53 17.65 -16.15
C GLY A 307 1.68 16.20 -15.68
N TYR A 308 2.67 15.95 -14.83
CA TYR A 308 2.79 14.63 -14.15
C TYR A 308 1.81 14.61 -12.97
N PRO A 309 1.09 13.49 -12.76
CA PRO A 309 0.19 13.37 -11.61
C PRO A 309 0.94 13.65 -10.29
N THR A 310 0.29 14.27 -9.32
CA THR A 310 0.88 14.56 -8.00
C THR A 310 0.83 13.36 -7.05
N LEU A 311 0.01 12.35 -7.40
CA LEU A 311 -0.13 11.06 -6.74
C LEU A 311 -0.13 9.98 -7.81
N ALA A 312 0.49 8.84 -7.55
CA ALA A 312 0.55 7.69 -8.47
C ALA A 312 0.90 6.41 -7.70
N HIS A 313 0.83 5.25 -8.34
CA HIS A 313 1.25 3.99 -7.78
C HIS A 313 1.88 3.08 -8.87
N GLY A 314 2.42 1.93 -8.46
CA GLY A 314 2.97 0.91 -9.34
C GLY A 314 4.47 0.97 -9.57
N GLY A 315 5.18 2.00 -9.09
CA GLY A 315 6.63 2.09 -9.11
C GLY A 315 7.29 1.44 -7.90
N LEU A 316 8.61 1.65 -7.81
CA LEU A 316 9.46 1.10 -6.77
C LEU A 316 9.93 2.23 -5.83
N THR A 317 9.08 2.56 -4.86
CA THR A 317 9.40 3.30 -3.64
C THR A 317 8.76 2.59 -2.46
N LEU A 318 9.31 2.76 -1.26
CA LEU A 318 8.83 2.05 -0.07
C LEU A 318 7.33 2.25 0.19
N LEU A 319 6.83 3.47 0.00
CA LEU A 319 5.42 3.79 0.24
C LEU A 319 4.48 3.47 -0.93
N GLU A 320 5.00 3.01 -2.08
CA GLU A 320 4.22 2.37 -3.15
C GLU A 320 4.09 0.88 -2.91
N VAL A 321 5.17 0.23 -2.44
CA VAL A 321 5.23 -1.23 -2.34
C VAL A 321 4.85 -1.78 -0.98
N LEU A 322 4.89 -0.98 0.10
CA LEU A 322 4.54 -1.44 1.43
C LEU A 322 3.12 -1.03 1.82
N SER A 323 2.34 -2.01 2.23
CA SER A 323 0.97 -1.88 2.72
C SER A 323 0.87 -2.19 4.21
N PRO A 324 -0.01 -1.53 4.98
CA PRO A 324 -0.25 -1.87 6.37
C PRO A 324 -0.97 -3.21 6.49
N PHE A 325 -0.68 -3.96 7.54
CA PHE A 325 -1.38 -5.17 7.94
C PHE A 325 -1.69 -5.07 9.43
N VAL A 326 -2.95 -4.80 9.76
CA VAL A 326 -3.39 -4.59 11.15
C VAL A 326 -4.43 -5.63 11.51
N GLU A 327 -4.13 -6.49 12.48
CA GLU A 327 -5.05 -7.53 12.96
C GLU A 327 -5.70 -7.10 14.27
N LEU A 328 -7.03 -7.11 14.30
CA LEU A 328 -7.85 -6.61 15.39
C LEU A 328 -8.91 -7.63 15.83
N SER A 329 -9.36 -7.51 17.07
CA SER A 329 -10.67 -8.02 17.50
C SER A 329 -11.47 -6.92 18.20
N ALA A 330 -12.78 -6.95 18.04
CA ALA A 330 -13.67 -6.02 18.73
C ALA A 330 -13.51 -6.15 20.26
N PRO A 331 -13.81 -5.08 21.03
CA PRO A 331 -13.92 -5.18 22.49
C PRO A 331 -14.87 -6.30 22.89
N ALA A 332 -14.60 -6.97 24.00
CA ALA A 332 -15.58 -7.85 24.64
C ALA A 332 -16.80 -7.01 25.05
N GLU A 333 -18.00 -7.48 24.73
CA GLU A 333 -19.27 -6.87 25.15
C GLU A 333 -19.46 -6.99 26.67
#